data_b36d74b299446fcea8504b60d4795dc4
#
_entry.id   b36d74b299446fcea8504b60d4795dc4
#
_cell.length_a   1.000
_cell.length_b   1.000
_cell.length_c   1.000
_cell.angle_alpha   90.00
_cell.angle_beta   90.00
_cell.angle_gamma   90.00
#
_symmetry.space_group_name_H-M   'P 1'
#
loop_
_entity.id
_entity.type
_entity.pdbx_description
1 polymer ?
#
loop_
_entity_poly.entity_id
_entity_poly.type
_entity_poly.pdbx_seq_one_letter_code
_entity_poly.pdbx_strand_id
1 'polypeptide(L)'
;MNDNISGWNTWLTAFDDWTDVSISEVHGLMTGLMTACDAPDEPVWAKVFEELSFAPLPDEALSLLTEEAEDTGFQLKDKDDAYSYTPLVPDDEHDLYERVIALKQWANGFMTGFGITDCGLSSDENEMLSDLAKIGGIRLEDDEDFEGGEESYLHIYEFARMVPVSFATRKRKAVKDIALIAGLAIDAKTTKELQAEGKLPKPMPPVLDVMNQNRPS
;
A
#
# COMPACT_ATOMS: atom_id res chain seq x y z
N MET A 1 18.99 -7.52 -14.14
CA MET A 1 18.21 -8.29 -13.17
C MET A 1 18.48 -7.64 -11.83
N ASN A 2 17.51 -6.92 -11.28
CA ASN A 2 17.61 -6.41 -9.92
C ASN A 2 17.31 -7.59 -8.99
N ASP A 3 18.36 -8.24 -8.49
CA ASP A 3 18.25 -9.37 -7.56
C ASP A 3 17.95 -8.91 -6.11
N ASN A 4 17.45 -7.68 -5.92
CA ASN A 4 17.31 -7.07 -4.61
C ASN A 4 15.87 -7.07 -4.06
N ILE A 5 14.86 -7.41 -4.85
CA ILE A 5 13.49 -7.47 -4.34
C ILE A 5 13.28 -8.81 -3.64
N SER A 6 12.92 -8.74 -2.37
CA SER A 6 12.76 -9.92 -1.52
C SER A 6 11.50 -10.71 -1.90
N GLY A 7 11.67 -12.02 -2.06
CA GLY A 7 10.57 -12.91 -2.39
C GLY A 7 9.66 -13.25 -1.21
N TRP A 8 8.56 -13.93 -1.50
CA TRP A 8 7.52 -14.37 -0.56
C TRP A 8 8.04 -14.95 0.75
N ASN A 9 8.99 -15.89 0.68
CA ASN A 9 9.54 -16.56 1.87
C ASN A 9 10.35 -15.62 2.79
N THR A 10 11.02 -14.61 2.24
CA THR A 10 11.75 -13.60 3.04
C THR A 10 10.76 -12.76 3.84
N TRP A 11 9.68 -12.33 3.21
CA TRP A 11 8.62 -11.60 3.88
C TRP A 11 7.92 -12.44 4.96
N LEU A 12 7.57 -13.70 4.67
CA LEU A 12 7.00 -14.60 5.67
C LEU A 12 7.89 -14.74 6.90
N THR A 13 9.21 -14.85 6.70
CA THR A 13 10.15 -15.00 7.81
C THR A 13 10.26 -13.73 8.65
N ALA A 14 10.34 -12.56 8.02
CA ALA A 14 10.47 -11.30 8.75
C ALA A 14 9.20 -10.93 9.53
N PHE A 15 8.02 -11.37 9.09
CA PHE A 15 6.72 -11.09 9.68
C PHE A 15 6.12 -12.28 10.45
N ASP A 16 6.88 -13.33 10.77
CA ASP A 16 6.37 -14.63 11.29
C ASP A 16 5.49 -14.47 12.53
N ASP A 17 5.86 -13.63 13.48
CA ASP A 17 5.11 -13.38 14.71
C ASP A 17 4.13 -12.19 14.64
N TRP A 18 4.00 -11.55 13.46
CA TRP A 18 3.15 -10.38 13.30
C TRP A 18 1.95 -10.70 12.41
N THR A 19 0.74 -10.60 12.97
CA THR A 19 -0.48 -11.16 12.37
C THR A 19 -1.63 -10.17 12.21
N ASP A 20 -1.37 -8.86 12.36
CA ASP A 20 -2.45 -7.86 12.27
C ASP A 20 -3.08 -7.83 10.88
N VAL A 21 -2.24 -7.90 9.83
CA VAL A 21 -2.65 -8.05 8.44
C VAL A 21 -1.65 -8.94 7.70
N SER A 22 -1.99 -9.37 6.49
CA SER A 22 -1.10 -10.23 5.70
C SER A 22 0.10 -9.46 5.12
N ILE A 23 1.17 -10.18 4.80
CA ILE A 23 2.34 -9.60 4.13
C ILE A 23 2.00 -8.99 2.77
N SER A 24 1.03 -9.57 2.04
CA SER A 24 0.53 -8.98 0.79
C SER A 24 -0.14 -7.63 1.02
N GLU A 25 -0.90 -7.48 2.10
CA GLU A 25 -1.53 -6.21 2.46
C GLU A 25 -0.50 -5.16 2.88
N VAL A 26 0.52 -5.55 3.66
CA VAL A 26 1.66 -4.67 4.01
C VAL A 26 2.41 -4.22 2.76
N HIS A 27 2.73 -5.15 1.86
CA HIS A 27 3.40 -4.83 0.61
C HIS A 27 2.54 -3.91 -0.28
N GLY A 28 1.25 -4.15 -0.35
CA GLY A 28 0.30 -3.28 -1.05
C GLY A 28 0.31 -1.87 -0.47
N LEU A 29 0.24 -1.73 0.86
CA LEU A 29 0.30 -0.45 1.57
C LEU A 29 1.61 0.31 1.26
N MET A 30 2.74 -0.38 1.34
CA MET A 30 4.04 0.17 0.97
C MET A 30 4.02 0.65 -0.49
N THR A 31 3.58 -0.18 -1.42
CA THR A 31 3.52 0.17 -2.85
C THR A 31 2.62 1.38 -3.11
N GLY A 32 1.46 1.44 -2.47
CA GLY A 32 0.55 2.58 -2.57
C GLY A 32 1.22 3.90 -2.16
N LEU A 33 1.98 3.89 -1.07
CA LEU A 33 2.79 5.02 -0.63
C LEU A 33 3.88 5.37 -1.66
N MET A 34 4.60 4.37 -2.19
CA MET A 34 5.71 4.58 -3.12
C MET A 34 5.29 5.18 -4.46
N THR A 35 4.04 5.05 -4.85
CA THR A 35 3.51 5.73 -6.06
C THR A 35 3.38 7.23 -5.89
N ALA A 36 3.33 7.74 -4.67
CA ALA A 36 3.05 9.14 -4.38
C ALA A 36 4.16 9.86 -3.62
N CYS A 37 5.07 9.15 -2.96
CA CYS A 37 6.13 9.73 -2.14
C CYS A 37 7.49 9.06 -2.33
N ASP A 38 8.51 9.65 -1.73
CA ASP A 38 9.81 8.99 -1.57
C ASP A 38 9.72 7.99 -0.41
N ALA A 39 10.62 6.98 -0.40
CA ALA A 39 10.62 5.93 0.60
C ALA A 39 10.79 6.53 2.02
N PRO A 40 9.90 6.18 2.96
CA PRO A 40 10.04 6.55 4.36
C PRO A 40 11.20 5.82 5.02
N ASP A 41 11.81 6.44 6.03
CA ASP A 41 12.73 5.75 6.94
C ASP A 41 11.97 4.94 8.01
N GLU A 42 12.68 4.09 8.75
CA GLU A 42 12.09 3.23 9.79
C GLU A 42 11.21 3.98 10.81
N PRO A 43 11.63 5.16 11.38
CA PRO A 43 10.77 5.89 12.31
C PRO A 43 9.44 6.35 11.70
N VAL A 44 9.43 6.69 10.41
CA VAL A 44 8.20 7.09 9.71
C VAL A 44 7.32 5.88 9.45
N TRP A 45 7.89 4.75 9.04
CA TRP A 45 7.14 3.50 8.91
C TRP A 45 6.49 3.08 10.23
N ALA A 46 7.25 3.06 11.32
CA ALA A 46 6.72 2.74 12.64
C ALA A 46 5.51 3.63 12.99
N LYS A 47 5.60 4.93 12.64
CA LYS A 47 4.49 5.86 12.88
C LYS A 47 3.30 5.63 11.97
N VAL A 48 3.50 5.28 10.70
CA VAL A 48 2.42 4.90 9.77
C VAL A 48 1.62 3.73 10.34
N PHE A 49 2.28 2.69 10.83
CA PHE A 49 1.62 1.52 11.40
C PHE A 49 0.89 1.85 12.71
N GLU A 50 1.48 2.69 13.58
CA GLU A 50 0.81 3.18 14.79
C GLU A 50 -0.49 3.94 14.46
N GLU A 51 -0.46 4.86 13.49
CA GLU A 51 -1.64 5.65 13.10
C GLU A 51 -2.74 4.79 12.44
N LEU A 52 -2.36 3.69 11.79
CA LEU A 52 -3.29 2.69 11.29
C LEU A 52 -3.81 1.75 12.41
N SER A 53 -3.37 1.95 13.65
CA SER A 53 -3.73 1.14 14.81
C SER A 53 -3.26 -0.31 14.73
N PHE A 54 -2.16 -0.56 14.03
CA PHE A 54 -1.50 -1.85 14.01
C PHE A 54 -0.50 -1.98 15.16
N ALA A 55 -0.21 -3.22 15.54
CA ALA A 55 0.87 -3.52 16.48
C ALA A 55 2.23 -3.06 15.91
N PRO A 56 3.19 -2.69 16.78
CA PRO A 56 4.54 -2.37 16.33
C PRO A 56 5.14 -3.51 15.49
N LEU A 57 5.79 -3.16 14.40
CA LEU A 57 6.50 -4.14 13.57
C LEU A 57 7.71 -4.70 14.31
N PRO A 58 8.05 -5.99 14.13
CA PRO A 58 9.35 -6.53 14.50
C PRO A 58 10.49 -5.75 13.80
N ASP A 59 11.64 -5.66 14.46
CA ASP A 59 12.79 -4.90 13.91
C ASP A 59 13.20 -5.43 12.52
N GLU A 60 13.20 -6.75 12.32
CA GLU A 60 13.52 -7.38 11.03
C GLU A 60 12.49 -7.02 9.94
N ALA A 61 11.20 -7.01 10.29
CA ALA A 61 10.13 -6.62 9.38
C ALA A 61 10.22 -5.14 9.01
N LEU A 62 10.54 -4.29 9.98
CA LEU A 62 10.68 -2.84 9.76
C LEU A 62 11.87 -2.54 8.84
N SER A 63 12.99 -3.22 9.04
CA SER A 63 14.20 -3.08 8.20
C SER A 63 13.92 -3.56 6.78
N LEU A 64 13.34 -4.75 6.62
CA LEU A 64 12.94 -5.29 5.33
C LEU A 64 11.98 -4.35 4.59
N LEU A 65 10.95 -3.87 5.26
CA LEU A 65 9.97 -2.95 4.68
C LEU A 65 10.62 -1.66 4.18
N THR A 66 11.60 -1.13 4.92
CA THR A 66 12.32 0.10 4.55
C THR A 66 13.17 -0.13 3.30
N GLU A 67 13.92 -1.22 3.22
CA GLU A 67 14.73 -1.59 2.06
C GLU A 67 13.86 -1.82 0.81
N GLU A 68 12.80 -2.60 0.95
CA GLU A 68 11.85 -2.90 -0.14
C GLU A 68 11.14 -1.64 -0.65
N ALA A 69 10.84 -0.68 0.24
CA ALA A 69 10.25 0.60 -0.15
C ALA A 69 11.21 1.43 -1.02
N GLU A 70 12.51 1.45 -0.69
CA GLU A 70 13.51 2.11 -1.51
C GLU A 70 13.62 1.45 -2.89
N ASP A 71 13.75 0.13 -2.94
CA ASP A 71 13.90 -0.63 -4.18
C ASP A 71 12.65 -0.51 -5.07
N THR A 72 11.45 -0.67 -4.49
CA THR A 72 10.18 -0.44 -5.20
C THR A 72 10.09 1.01 -5.71
N GLY A 73 10.49 1.98 -4.90
CA GLY A 73 10.51 3.38 -5.28
C GLY A 73 11.47 3.67 -6.44
N PHE A 74 12.63 3.00 -6.51
CA PHE A 74 13.56 3.09 -7.65
C PHE A 74 12.99 2.40 -8.88
N GLN A 75 12.49 1.20 -8.75
CA GLN A 75 11.90 0.42 -9.83
C GLN A 75 10.76 1.17 -10.52
N LEU A 76 9.80 1.70 -9.76
CA LEU A 76 8.67 2.44 -10.30
C LEU A 76 9.05 3.77 -10.97
N LYS A 77 10.23 4.35 -10.64
CA LYS A 77 10.74 5.58 -11.27
C LYS A 77 11.43 5.32 -12.61
N ASP A 78 12.00 4.15 -12.79
CA ASP A 78 12.67 3.78 -14.03
C ASP A 78 11.66 3.31 -15.06
N LYS A 79 11.61 3.98 -16.22
CA LYS A 79 10.63 3.68 -17.26
C LYS A 79 10.79 2.31 -17.89
N ASP A 80 12.00 1.79 -17.91
CA ASP A 80 12.31 0.49 -18.51
C ASP A 80 12.10 -0.63 -17.47
N ASP A 81 12.33 -0.36 -16.19
CA ASP A 81 12.25 -1.32 -15.08
C ASP A 81 10.86 -1.36 -14.41
N ALA A 82 10.07 -0.29 -14.50
CA ALA A 82 8.74 -0.23 -13.88
C ALA A 82 7.80 -1.37 -14.32
N TYR A 83 7.94 -1.83 -15.55
CA TYR A 83 7.15 -2.94 -16.09
C TYR A 83 7.54 -4.30 -15.50
N SER A 84 8.67 -4.41 -14.79
CA SER A 84 9.07 -5.62 -14.07
C SER A 84 8.49 -5.69 -12.65
N TYR A 85 7.81 -4.62 -12.19
CA TYR A 85 7.14 -4.60 -10.89
C TYR A 85 6.14 -5.75 -10.76
N THR A 86 6.14 -6.41 -9.61
CA THR A 86 5.18 -7.47 -9.26
C THR A 86 4.62 -7.26 -7.86
N PRO A 87 3.30 -7.44 -7.66
CA PRO A 87 2.72 -7.54 -6.33
C PRO A 87 3.30 -8.72 -5.55
N LEU A 88 3.46 -8.58 -4.24
CA LEU A 88 3.86 -9.69 -3.37
C LEU A 88 2.66 -10.60 -3.12
N VAL A 89 2.61 -11.69 -3.86
CA VAL A 89 1.61 -12.76 -3.72
C VAL A 89 2.31 -14.12 -3.82
N PRO A 90 1.71 -15.20 -3.33
CA PRO A 90 2.27 -16.55 -3.53
C PRO A 90 2.42 -16.89 -5.00
N ASP A 91 3.40 -17.72 -5.33
CA ASP A 91 3.66 -18.20 -6.69
C ASP A 91 2.64 -19.26 -7.16
N ASP A 92 2.85 -19.79 -8.36
CA ASP A 92 1.97 -20.78 -9.00
C ASP A 92 2.08 -22.19 -8.42
N GLU A 93 2.98 -22.44 -7.46
CA GLU A 93 3.00 -23.66 -6.66
C GLU A 93 1.91 -23.68 -5.57
N HIS A 94 1.34 -22.50 -5.25
CA HIS A 94 0.24 -22.35 -4.29
C HIS A 94 -1.13 -22.43 -4.96
N ASP A 95 -2.14 -22.81 -4.17
CA ASP A 95 -3.51 -22.90 -4.65
C ASP A 95 -4.01 -21.56 -5.20
N LEU A 96 -4.82 -21.62 -6.26
CA LEU A 96 -5.42 -20.45 -6.87
C LEU A 96 -6.19 -19.59 -5.87
N TYR A 97 -6.90 -20.24 -4.93
CA TYR A 97 -7.64 -19.57 -3.87
C TYR A 97 -6.71 -18.71 -2.99
N GLU A 98 -5.56 -19.24 -2.56
CA GLU A 98 -4.58 -18.51 -1.75
C GLU A 98 -4.02 -17.31 -2.51
N ARG A 99 -3.71 -17.47 -3.80
CA ARG A 99 -3.23 -16.40 -4.67
C ARG A 99 -4.26 -15.28 -4.88
N VAL A 100 -5.53 -15.64 -5.06
CA VAL A 100 -6.63 -14.67 -5.17
C VAL A 100 -6.83 -13.89 -3.86
N ILE A 101 -6.79 -14.58 -2.71
CA ILE A 101 -6.87 -13.93 -1.39
C ILE A 101 -5.70 -12.97 -1.18
N ALA A 102 -4.48 -13.39 -1.51
CA ALA A 102 -3.29 -12.53 -1.38
C ALA A 102 -3.38 -11.30 -2.29
N LEU A 103 -3.82 -11.45 -3.53
CA LEU A 103 -4.01 -10.33 -4.46
C LEU A 103 -5.09 -9.36 -3.99
N LYS A 104 -6.20 -9.87 -3.46
CA LYS A 104 -7.25 -9.07 -2.81
C LYS A 104 -6.70 -8.26 -1.64
N GLN A 105 -5.90 -8.89 -0.77
CA GLN A 105 -5.28 -8.24 0.38
C GLN A 105 -4.28 -7.18 -0.07
N TRP A 106 -3.45 -7.50 -1.07
CA TRP A 106 -2.55 -6.53 -1.68
C TRP A 106 -3.30 -5.30 -2.22
N ALA A 107 -4.41 -5.49 -2.93
CA ALA A 107 -5.22 -4.40 -3.46
C ALA A 107 -5.78 -3.50 -2.35
N ASN A 108 -6.24 -4.07 -1.25
CA ASN A 108 -6.72 -3.31 -0.08
C ASN A 108 -5.58 -2.52 0.58
N GLY A 109 -4.41 -3.14 0.75
CA GLY A 109 -3.21 -2.47 1.25
C GLY A 109 -2.81 -1.30 0.36
N PHE A 110 -2.77 -1.51 -0.97
CA PHE A 110 -2.45 -0.45 -1.92
C PHE A 110 -3.40 0.76 -1.78
N MET A 111 -4.69 0.52 -1.72
CA MET A 111 -5.67 1.59 -1.56
C MET A 111 -5.50 2.33 -0.23
N THR A 112 -5.16 1.62 0.85
CA THR A 112 -4.87 2.21 2.16
C THR A 112 -3.63 3.09 2.08
N GLY A 113 -2.51 2.57 1.58
CA GLY A 113 -1.25 3.30 1.45
C GLY A 113 -1.36 4.51 0.52
N PHE A 114 -2.00 4.35 -0.63
CA PHE A 114 -2.24 5.46 -1.55
C PHE A 114 -3.18 6.50 -0.94
N GLY A 115 -4.21 6.08 -0.20
CA GLY A 115 -5.19 6.96 0.47
C GLY A 115 -4.58 7.86 1.54
N ILE A 116 -3.45 7.47 2.15
CA ILE A 116 -2.71 8.31 3.11
C ILE A 116 -2.15 9.57 2.42
N THR A 117 -1.92 9.53 1.10
CA THR A 117 -1.12 10.53 0.40
C THR A 117 -1.90 11.73 -0.09
N ASP A 118 -3.12 11.96 0.10
CA ASP A 118 -3.92 13.11 -0.38
C ASP A 118 -3.48 13.63 -1.78
N CYS A 119 -3.26 12.69 -2.70
CA CYS A 119 -2.95 13.03 -4.09
C CYS A 119 -4.24 13.22 -4.88
N GLY A 120 -4.39 14.39 -5.52
CA GLY A 120 -5.50 14.62 -6.45
C GLY A 120 -5.48 13.57 -7.58
N LEU A 121 -6.65 13.10 -7.99
CA LEU A 121 -6.83 12.06 -9.01
C LEU A 121 -7.43 12.64 -10.29
N SER A 122 -6.96 12.17 -11.44
CA SER A 122 -7.66 12.34 -12.72
C SER A 122 -8.88 11.40 -12.80
N SER A 123 -9.72 11.59 -13.83
CA SER A 123 -10.85 10.69 -14.06
C SER A 123 -10.42 9.25 -14.28
N ASP A 124 -9.37 9.05 -15.10
CA ASP A 124 -8.87 7.73 -15.45
C ASP A 124 -8.26 7.03 -14.21
N GLU A 125 -7.54 7.77 -13.37
CA GLU A 125 -6.99 7.24 -12.12
C GLU A 125 -8.09 6.87 -11.12
N ASN A 126 -9.18 7.63 -11.03
CA ASN A 126 -10.33 7.27 -10.23
C ASN A 126 -11.00 5.98 -10.73
N GLU A 127 -11.09 5.79 -12.03
CA GLU A 127 -11.62 4.57 -12.62
C GLU A 127 -10.72 3.37 -12.31
N MET A 128 -9.39 3.51 -12.46
CA MET A 128 -8.42 2.46 -12.10
C MET A 128 -8.51 2.07 -10.62
N LEU A 129 -8.62 3.04 -9.70
CA LEU A 129 -8.80 2.75 -8.27
C LEU A 129 -10.15 2.09 -7.98
N SER A 130 -11.21 2.50 -8.70
CA SER A 130 -12.52 1.85 -8.58
C SER A 130 -12.47 0.38 -9.01
N ASP A 131 -11.72 0.07 -10.08
CA ASP A 131 -11.55 -1.31 -10.53
C ASP A 131 -10.65 -2.11 -9.58
N LEU A 132 -9.59 -1.50 -9.05
CA LEU A 132 -8.76 -2.13 -8.00
C LEU A 132 -9.58 -2.42 -6.74
N ALA A 133 -10.52 -1.53 -6.37
CA ALA A 133 -11.43 -1.75 -5.26
C ALA A 133 -12.36 -2.96 -5.45
N LYS A 134 -12.71 -3.28 -6.70
CA LYS A 134 -13.49 -4.50 -7.01
C LYS A 134 -12.67 -5.75 -6.72
N ILE A 135 -11.35 -5.73 -7.04
CA ILE A 135 -10.44 -6.83 -6.68
C ILE A 135 -10.35 -6.95 -5.16
N GLY A 136 -10.15 -5.85 -4.43
CA GLY A 136 -10.17 -5.83 -2.97
C GLY A 136 -11.48 -6.29 -2.34
N GLY A 137 -12.59 -6.17 -3.07
CA GLY A 137 -13.92 -6.57 -2.67
C GLY A 137 -14.34 -7.99 -3.06
N ILE A 138 -13.49 -8.78 -3.74
CA ILE A 138 -13.80 -10.16 -4.14
C ILE A 138 -14.22 -10.95 -2.89
N ARG A 139 -15.37 -11.63 -3.01
CA ARG A 139 -15.87 -12.57 -1.99
C ARG A 139 -15.69 -13.96 -2.54
N LEU A 140 -14.95 -14.77 -1.81
CA LEU A 140 -14.83 -16.20 -2.05
C LEU A 140 -15.55 -16.89 -0.89
N GLU A 141 -16.47 -17.78 -1.20
CA GLU A 141 -17.04 -18.67 -0.22
C GLU A 141 -16.08 -19.86 -0.05
N ASP A 142 -15.97 -20.37 1.18
CA ASP A 142 -15.12 -21.54 1.45
C ASP A 142 -15.58 -22.70 0.55
N ASP A 143 -14.68 -23.31 -0.19
CA ASP A 143 -14.89 -24.41 -1.14
C ASP A 143 -15.47 -24.03 -2.52
N GLU A 144 -15.61 -22.75 -2.87
CA GLU A 144 -15.97 -22.38 -4.24
C GLU A 144 -14.73 -22.14 -5.11
N ASP A 145 -14.74 -22.73 -6.30
CA ASP A 145 -13.74 -22.42 -7.32
C ASP A 145 -13.89 -20.95 -7.77
N PHE A 146 -12.76 -20.24 -7.85
CA PHE A 146 -12.76 -18.88 -8.40
C PHE A 146 -13.30 -18.90 -9.84
N GLU A 147 -14.40 -18.17 -10.07
CA GLU A 147 -15.10 -18.18 -11.37
C GLU A 147 -14.16 -17.71 -12.48
N GLY A 148 -13.93 -18.58 -13.46
CA GLY A 148 -12.99 -18.35 -14.56
C GLY A 148 -11.56 -18.87 -14.32
N GLY A 149 -11.24 -19.38 -13.14
CA GLY A 149 -9.97 -20.08 -12.87
C GLY A 149 -8.73 -19.24 -13.12
N GLU A 150 -7.65 -19.88 -13.55
CA GLU A 150 -6.33 -19.27 -13.77
C GLU A 150 -6.35 -18.10 -14.77
N GLU A 151 -7.13 -18.18 -15.84
CA GLU A 151 -7.20 -17.13 -16.85
C GLU A 151 -7.76 -15.83 -16.25
N SER A 152 -8.83 -15.91 -15.47
CA SER A 152 -9.40 -14.75 -14.79
C SER A 152 -8.44 -14.17 -13.74
N TYR A 153 -7.74 -15.04 -13.00
CA TYR A 153 -6.71 -14.61 -12.05
C TYR A 153 -5.60 -13.83 -12.75
N LEU A 154 -5.06 -14.35 -13.84
CA LEU A 154 -4.01 -13.66 -14.59
C LEU A 154 -4.45 -12.27 -15.08
N HIS A 155 -5.69 -12.12 -15.53
CA HIS A 155 -6.22 -10.83 -15.95
C HIS A 155 -6.28 -9.82 -14.78
N ILE A 156 -6.82 -10.21 -13.63
CA ILE A 156 -6.89 -9.29 -12.47
C ILE A 156 -5.51 -9.02 -11.86
N TYR A 157 -4.59 -10.01 -11.89
CA TYR A 157 -3.21 -9.85 -11.46
C TYR A 157 -2.47 -8.83 -12.34
N GLU A 158 -2.51 -8.98 -13.66
CA GLU A 158 -1.88 -8.04 -14.59
C GLU A 158 -2.47 -6.63 -14.47
N PHE A 159 -3.77 -6.51 -14.27
CA PHE A 159 -4.37 -5.22 -13.98
C PHE A 159 -3.82 -4.61 -12.70
N ALA A 160 -3.83 -5.35 -11.58
CA ALA A 160 -3.35 -4.88 -10.28
C ALA A 160 -1.86 -4.48 -10.35
N ARG A 161 -1.03 -5.27 -11.05
CA ARG A 161 0.40 -5.00 -11.27
C ARG A 161 0.63 -3.68 -12.01
N MET A 162 -0.23 -3.33 -12.97
CA MET A 162 -0.08 -2.12 -13.78
C MET A 162 -0.56 -0.85 -13.09
N VAL A 163 -1.37 -0.95 -12.03
CA VAL A 163 -1.85 0.22 -11.29
C VAL A 163 -0.70 1.07 -10.73
N PRO A 164 0.25 0.54 -9.91
CA PRO A 164 1.36 1.34 -9.39
C PRO A 164 2.24 1.92 -10.49
N VAL A 165 2.48 1.19 -11.58
CA VAL A 165 3.24 1.68 -12.73
C VAL A 165 2.58 2.92 -13.35
N SER A 166 1.26 2.88 -13.52
CA SER A 166 0.48 4.00 -14.07
C SER A 166 0.50 5.22 -13.14
N PHE A 167 0.47 5.00 -11.83
CA PHE A 167 0.47 6.07 -10.83
C PHE A 167 1.87 6.67 -10.57
N ALA A 168 2.94 5.92 -10.79
CA ALA A 168 4.32 6.35 -10.51
C ALA A 168 4.78 7.51 -11.41
N THR A 169 4.10 7.79 -12.53
CA THR A 169 4.41 8.91 -13.41
C THR A 169 4.06 10.28 -12.85
N ARG A 170 3.27 10.34 -11.78
CA ARG A 170 2.84 11.60 -11.17
C ARG A 170 3.94 12.25 -10.32
N LYS A 171 3.76 13.56 -10.06
CA LYS A 171 4.67 14.29 -9.19
C LYS A 171 4.58 13.74 -7.77
N ARG A 172 5.70 13.27 -7.23
CA ARG A 172 5.81 12.73 -5.88
C ARG A 172 5.86 13.83 -4.83
N LYS A 173 5.34 13.56 -3.64
CA LYS A 173 5.49 14.39 -2.45
C LYS A 173 6.72 13.94 -1.65
N ALA A 174 7.35 14.85 -0.92
CA ALA A 174 8.39 14.49 0.05
C ALA A 174 7.76 13.76 1.23
N VAL A 175 8.51 12.82 1.84
CA VAL A 175 8.05 12.03 3.00
C VAL A 175 7.51 12.90 4.14
N LYS A 176 8.19 14.01 4.46
CA LYS A 176 7.72 14.95 5.48
C LYS A 176 6.34 15.54 5.18
N ASP A 177 6.00 15.74 3.91
CA ASP A 177 4.69 16.28 3.52
C ASP A 177 3.60 15.24 3.76
N ILE A 178 3.91 13.96 3.56
CA ILE A 178 3.01 12.84 3.84
C ILE A 178 2.78 12.69 5.34
N ALA A 179 3.86 12.68 6.12
CA ALA A 179 3.76 12.63 7.57
C ALA A 179 2.88 13.76 8.13
N LEU A 180 2.95 14.95 7.53
CA LEU A 180 2.12 16.09 7.88
C LEU A 180 0.65 15.91 7.50
N ILE A 181 0.37 15.39 6.31
CA ILE A 181 -0.99 15.13 5.81
C ILE A 181 -1.67 14.05 6.64
N ALA A 182 -0.96 12.99 6.98
CA ALA A 182 -1.45 11.89 7.80
C ALA A 182 -1.53 12.22 9.32
N GLY A 183 -1.14 13.43 9.74
CA GLY A 183 -1.04 13.78 11.15
C GLY A 183 0.15 13.15 11.85
N LEU A 184 1.08 12.53 11.11
CA LEU A 184 2.27 11.86 11.60
C LEU A 184 3.27 12.91 12.06
N ALA A 185 3.46 13.08 13.36
CA ALA A 185 4.45 14.01 13.90
C ALA A 185 5.81 13.30 13.99
N ILE A 186 6.65 13.46 12.97
CA ILE A 186 8.06 13.01 13.02
C ILE A 186 8.80 13.79 14.11
N ASP A 187 8.44 15.07 14.32
CA ASP A 187 8.90 15.93 15.40
C ASP A 187 7.77 16.90 15.78
N ALA A 188 7.31 16.83 17.04
CA ALA A 188 6.26 17.70 17.55
C ALA A 188 6.59 19.20 17.47
N LYS A 189 7.88 19.57 17.43
CA LYS A 189 8.32 20.94 17.27
C LYS A 189 8.14 21.41 15.81
N THR A 190 8.52 20.59 14.86
CA THR A 190 8.36 20.86 13.42
C THR A 190 6.89 20.99 13.05
N THR A 191 6.04 20.13 13.60
CA THR A 191 4.58 20.19 13.41
C THR A 191 4.00 21.51 13.91
N LYS A 192 4.39 21.96 15.10
CA LYS A 192 3.94 23.24 15.66
C LYS A 192 4.40 24.45 14.86
N GLU A 193 5.63 24.42 14.37
CA GLU A 193 6.19 25.49 13.54
C GLU A 193 5.45 25.60 12.20
N LEU A 194 5.17 24.48 11.55
CA LEU A 194 4.44 24.43 10.30
C LEU A 194 2.94 24.79 10.45
N GLN A 195 2.34 24.47 11.60
CA GLN A 195 0.98 24.94 11.94
C GLN A 195 0.95 26.47 12.13
N ALA A 196 1.96 27.02 12.80
CA ALA A 196 2.08 28.47 13.01
C ALA A 196 2.30 29.23 11.70
N GLU A 197 2.96 28.61 10.71
CA GLU A 197 3.18 29.17 9.38
C GLU A 197 1.99 29.00 8.42
N GLY A 198 0.91 28.34 8.85
CA GLY A 198 -0.28 28.08 8.04
C GLY A 198 -0.06 27.11 6.86
N LYS A 199 1.06 26.36 6.90
CA LYS A 199 1.44 25.41 5.84
C LYS A 199 0.86 24.02 6.01
N LEU A 200 0.21 23.75 7.17
CA LEU A 200 -0.47 22.50 7.42
C LEU A 200 -1.98 22.64 7.20
N PRO A 201 -2.59 21.76 6.42
CA PRO A 201 -4.02 21.60 6.45
C PRO A 201 -4.46 21.21 7.89
N LYS A 202 -5.66 21.64 8.29
CA LYS A 202 -6.24 21.17 9.55
C LYS A 202 -6.32 19.64 9.50
N PRO A 203 -6.03 18.93 10.62
CA PRO A 203 -6.15 17.50 10.65
C PRO A 203 -7.54 17.09 10.17
N MET A 204 -7.62 16.22 9.18
CA MET A 204 -8.88 15.61 8.79
C MET A 204 -9.36 14.72 9.95
N PRO A 205 -10.66 14.75 10.28
CA PRO A 205 -11.20 13.81 11.25
C PRO A 205 -10.94 12.38 10.76
N PRO A 206 -10.70 11.44 11.69
CA PRO A 206 -10.49 10.04 11.32
C PRO A 206 -11.61 9.56 10.38
N VAL A 207 -11.25 8.80 9.36
CA VAL A 207 -12.20 8.30 8.34
C VAL A 207 -13.41 7.59 8.94
N LEU A 208 -13.28 7.02 10.15
CA LEU A 208 -14.37 6.42 10.92
C LEU A 208 -15.48 7.40 11.32
N ASP A 209 -15.20 8.68 11.50
CA ASP A 209 -16.23 9.67 11.85
C ASP A 209 -17.08 10.11 10.66
N VAL A 210 -16.54 10.07 9.45
CA VAL A 210 -17.27 10.43 8.22
C VAL A 210 -18.32 9.38 7.86
N MET A 211 -18.04 8.10 8.14
CA MET A 211 -18.98 7.00 7.89
C MET A 211 -20.17 6.96 8.87
N ASN A 212 -20.03 7.53 10.06
CA ASN A 212 -21.12 7.56 11.07
C ASN A 212 -22.12 8.71 10.89
N GLN A 213 -21.77 9.74 10.15
CA GLN A 213 -22.67 10.90 9.94
C GLN A 213 -23.72 10.69 8.82
N ASN A 214 -23.59 9.64 8.01
CA ASN A 214 -24.48 9.36 6.88
C ASN A 214 -25.44 8.16 7.11
N ARG A 215 -25.78 7.80 8.34
CA ARG A 215 -26.89 6.86 8.59
C ARG A 215 -28.21 7.62 8.60
N PRO A 216 -29.12 7.36 7.66
CA PRO A 216 -30.49 7.89 7.75
C PRO A 216 -31.21 7.23 8.94
N SER A 217 -31.90 8.05 9.70
CA SER A 217 -32.81 7.68 10.80
C SER A 217 -33.99 6.86 10.31
#